data_906fe72b3bb5035ea9f148347de677b1
#
_entry.id   906fe72b3bb5035ea9f148347de677b1
#
_cell.length_a   1.000
_cell.length_b   1.000
_cell.length_c   1.000
_cell.angle_alpha   90.00
_cell.angle_beta   90.00
_cell.angle_gamma   90.00
#
_symmetry.space_group_name_H-M   'P 1'
#
loop_
_entity.id
_entity.type
_entity.pdbx_description
1 polymer ?
#
loop_
_entity_poly.entity_id
_entity_poly.type
_entity_poly.pdbx_seq_one_letter_code
_entity_poly.pdbx_strand_id
1 'polypeptide(L)' 'MSIMNYKIRLKDGTTQIIQIIATTFKKLKVWKLTFSGGKDIILYKVGSQWMQRTDDYLEPRYVVSIGAYIDGQGAK' A
#
# COMPACT_ATOMS: atom_id res chain seq x y z
N MET A 1 3.05 -16.32 3.83
CA MET A 1 2.65 -15.09 3.11
C MET A 1 1.37 -14.57 3.73
N SER A 2 1.35 -13.30 4.09
CA SER A 2 0.14 -12.72 4.68
C SER A 2 -0.50 -11.74 3.72
N ILE A 3 -1.82 -11.79 3.68
CA ILE A 3 -2.61 -10.87 2.89
C ILE A 3 -3.42 -10.02 3.86
N MET A 4 -3.31 -8.71 3.72
CA MET A 4 -4.08 -7.78 4.52
C MET A 4 -5.12 -7.11 3.63
N ASN A 5 -6.25 -6.75 4.23
CA ASN A 5 -7.26 -5.98 3.52
C ASN A 5 -7.41 -4.63 4.22
N TYR A 6 -7.45 -3.58 3.45
CA TYR A 6 -7.58 -2.24 3.97
C TYR A 6 -8.66 -1.50 3.23
N LYS A 7 -9.56 -0.88 3.98
CA LYS A 7 -10.65 -0.12 3.38
C LYS A 7 -10.22 1.34 3.27
N ILE A 8 -10.26 1.88 2.07
CA ILE A 8 -9.87 3.26 1.80
C ILE A 8 -11.07 4.03 1.28
N ARG A 9 -11.22 5.27 1.76
CA ARG A 9 -12.25 6.16 1.28
C ARG A 9 -11.66 7.16 0.31
N LEU A 10 -12.23 7.22 -0.88
CA LEU A 10 -11.75 8.10 -1.92
C LEU A 10 -12.41 9.46 -1.84
N LYS A 11 -11.88 10.42 -2.61
CA LYS A 11 -12.37 11.80 -2.60
C LYS A 11 -13.83 11.92 -2.97
N ASP A 12 -14.29 11.05 -3.87
CA ASP A 12 -15.68 11.09 -4.34
C ASP A 12 -16.66 10.45 -3.38
N GLY A 13 -16.18 10.04 -2.21
CA GLY A 13 -17.02 9.40 -1.20
C GLY A 13 -17.15 7.91 -1.34
N THR A 14 -16.62 7.32 -2.41
CA THR A 14 -16.67 5.86 -2.56
C THR A 14 -15.62 5.20 -1.68
N THR A 15 -15.86 3.94 -1.35
CA THR A 15 -14.94 3.15 -0.55
C THR A 15 -14.45 1.98 -1.36
N GLN A 16 -13.16 1.70 -1.28
CA GLN A 16 -12.56 0.54 -1.93
C GLN A 16 -11.85 -0.31 -0.93
N ILE A 17 -11.81 -1.61 -1.18
CA ILE A 17 -11.02 -2.54 -0.40
C ILE A 17 -9.75 -2.85 -1.18
N ILE A 18 -8.62 -2.65 -0.53
CA ILE A 18 -7.31 -2.87 -1.13
C ILE A 18 -6.72 -4.12 -0.50
N GLN A 19 -6.23 -5.04 -1.33
CA GLN A 19 -5.45 -6.16 -0.83
C GLN A 19 -3.98 -5.74 -0.74
N ILE A 20 -3.36 -6.01 0.40
CA ILE A 20 -1.96 -5.66 0.63
C ILE A 20 -1.20 -6.96 0.83
N ILE A 21 -0.24 -7.22 -0.04
CA ILE A 21 0.55 -8.44 0.01
C ILE A 21 2.01 -8.06 0.21
N ALA A 22 2.60 -8.53 1.30
CA ALA A 22 4.03 -8.33 1.53
C ALA A 22 4.81 -9.27 0.62
N THR A 23 5.77 -8.74 -0.09
CA THR A 23 6.58 -9.55 -1.00
C THR A 23 8.00 -8.96 -1.05
N THR A 24 8.85 -9.56 -1.87
CA THR A 24 10.23 -9.12 -2.01
C THR A 24 10.50 -8.79 -3.45
N PHE A 25 11.18 -7.67 -3.66
CA PHE A 25 11.61 -7.26 -4.99
C PHE A 25 13.09 -6.87 -4.92
N LYS A 26 13.94 -7.63 -5.63
CA LYS A 26 15.40 -7.40 -5.62
C LYS A 26 15.95 -7.29 -4.20
N LYS A 27 15.57 -8.24 -3.34
CA LYS A 27 16.00 -8.33 -1.95
C LYS A 27 15.44 -7.22 -1.05
N LEU A 28 14.56 -6.37 -1.59
CA LEU A 28 13.89 -5.35 -0.80
C LEU A 28 12.50 -5.83 -0.45
N LYS A 29 12.10 -5.60 0.79
CA LYS A 29 10.73 -5.88 1.20
C LYS A 29 9.83 -4.79 0.66
N VAL A 30 8.80 -5.20 -0.07
CA VAL A 30 7.83 -4.27 -0.65
C VAL A 30 6.43 -4.78 -0.36
N TRP A 31 5.45 -3.91 -0.58
CA TRP A 31 4.04 -4.26 -0.39
C TRP A 31 3.30 -3.97 -1.68
N LYS A 32 2.66 -4.99 -2.20
CA LYS A 32 1.87 -4.87 -3.42
C LYS A 32 0.43 -4.57 -3.03
N LEU A 33 -0.08 -3.46 -3.52
CA LEU A 33 -1.46 -3.06 -3.29
C LEU A 33 -2.27 -3.39 -4.53
N THR A 34 -3.32 -4.18 -4.37
CA THR A 34 -4.20 -4.52 -5.48
C THR A 34 -5.55 -3.86 -5.23
N PHE A 35 -5.94 -3.00 -6.14
CA PHE A 35 -7.21 -2.28 -6.07
C PHE A 35 -8.31 -3.04 -6.80
N SER A 36 -9.55 -2.74 -6.46
CA SER A 36 -10.69 -3.46 -7.01
C SER A 36 -10.79 -3.34 -8.53
N GLY A 37 -10.24 -2.29 -9.10
CA GLY A 37 -10.22 -2.11 -10.55
C GLY A 37 -9.12 -2.87 -11.26
N GLY A 38 -8.34 -3.67 -10.55
CA GLY A 38 -7.23 -4.42 -11.15
C GLY A 38 -5.92 -3.68 -11.18
N LYS A 39 -5.88 -2.47 -10.65
CA LYS A 39 -4.67 -1.67 -10.61
C LYS A 39 -3.78 -2.11 -9.46
N ASP A 40 -2.49 -2.25 -9.73
CA ASP A 40 -1.49 -2.62 -8.73
C ASP A 40 -0.52 -1.47 -8.49
N ILE A 41 -0.20 -1.25 -7.22
CA ILE A 41 0.78 -0.25 -6.83
C ILE A 41 1.75 -0.89 -5.86
N ILE A 42 3.04 -0.63 -6.04
CA ILE A 42 4.06 -1.15 -5.16
C ILE A 42 4.50 -0.05 -4.20
N LEU A 43 4.42 -0.32 -2.91
CA LEU A 43 4.93 0.56 -1.87
C LEU A 43 6.18 -0.05 -1.26
N TYR A 44 7.11 0.81 -0.90
CA TYR A 44 8.30 0.40 -0.16
C TYR A 44 8.68 1.51 0.81
N LYS A 45 9.51 1.16 1.78
CA LYS A 45 9.86 2.09 2.84
C LYS A 45 11.35 2.41 2.76
N VAL A 46 11.67 3.69 2.78
CA VAL A 46 13.06 4.16 2.81
C VAL A 46 13.24 4.89 4.14
N GLY A 47 13.98 4.28 5.05
CA GLY A 47 14.08 4.80 6.41
C GLY A 47 12.71 4.77 7.07
N SER A 48 12.17 5.93 7.39
CA SER A 48 10.84 6.06 7.99
C SER A 48 9.80 6.58 7.01
N GLN A 49 10.17 6.72 5.73
CA GLN A 49 9.30 7.35 4.76
C GLN A 49 8.79 6.31 3.75
N TRP A 50 7.48 6.34 3.53
CA TRP A 50 6.85 5.45 2.54
C TRP A 50 6.95 6.05 1.15
N MET A 51 7.29 5.21 0.17
CA MET A 51 7.46 5.61 -1.22
C MET A 51 6.66 4.67 -2.10
N GLN A 52 6.37 5.11 -3.32
CA GLN A 52 5.69 4.27 -4.30
C GLN A 52 6.49 4.23 -5.60
N ARG A 53 6.33 3.13 -6.35
CA ARG A 53 6.89 3.06 -7.68
C ARG A 53 6.12 4.01 -8.59
N THR A 54 6.82 4.49 -9.61
CA THR A 54 6.34 5.60 -10.41
C THR A 54 5.41 5.20 -11.56
N ASP A 55 5.20 3.92 -11.78
CA ASP A 55 4.37 3.49 -12.92
C ASP A 55 2.92 3.93 -12.76
N ASP A 56 2.42 3.91 -11.53
CA ASP A 56 1.09 4.36 -11.20
C ASP A 56 1.16 5.38 -10.08
N TYR A 57 0.30 6.39 -10.16
CA TYR A 57 0.31 7.45 -9.17
C TYR A 57 -0.79 7.25 -8.15
N LEU A 58 -0.40 7.25 -6.88
CA LEU A 58 -1.33 7.27 -5.77
C LEU A 58 -1.07 8.56 -5.01
N GLU A 59 -2.13 9.28 -4.64
CA GLU A 59 -1.95 10.53 -3.91
C GLU A 59 -1.16 10.32 -2.63
N PRO A 60 -0.24 11.25 -2.29
CA PRO A 60 0.61 11.06 -1.10
C PRO A 60 -0.15 10.77 0.18
N ARG A 61 -1.32 11.36 0.36
CA ARG A 61 -2.10 11.12 1.58
C ARG A 61 -2.50 9.66 1.71
N TYR A 62 -2.78 8.99 0.60
CA TYR A 62 -3.13 7.59 0.64
C TYR A 62 -1.90 6.72 0.90
N VAL A 63 -0.75 7.13 0.34
CA VAL A 63 0.50 6.42 0.61
C VAL A 63 0.80 6.47 2.12
N VAL A 64 0.64 7.63 2.72
CA VAL A 64 0.89 7.79 4.15
C VAL A 64 -0.10 6.96 4.98
N SER A 65 -1.38 7.03 4.63
CA SER A 65 -2.42 6.29 5.37
C SER A 65 -2.21 4.79 5.29
N ILE A 66 -1.93 4.29 4.09
CA ILE A 66 -1.73 2.86 3.90
C ILE A 66 -0.44 2.42 4.58
N GLY A 67 0.61 3.24 4.47
CA GLY A 67 1.87 2.95 5.15
C GLY A 67 1.70 2.88 6.65
N ALA A 68 0.94 3.80 7.23
CA ALA A 68 0.67 3.78 8.66
C ALA A 68 -0.08 2.52 9.06
N TYR A 69 -1.03 2.09 8.24
CA TYR A 69 -1.75 0.84 8.51
C TYR A 69 -0.81 -0.36 8.49
N ILE A 70 0.09 -0.41 7.50
CA ILE A 70 1.07 -1.50 7.41
C ILE A 70 2.00 -1.48 8.62
N ASP A 71 2.46 -0.30 9.01
CA ASP A 71 3.32 -0.16 10.19
C ASP A 71 2.62 -0.68 11.44
N GLY A 72 1.34 -0.37 11.59
CA GLY A 72 0.57 -0.84 12.74
C GLY A 72 0.43 -2.35 12.77
N GLN A 73 0.32 -2.98 11.61
CA GLN A 73 0.19 -4.44 11.54
C GLN A 73 1.53 -5.13 11.76
N GLY A 74 2.61 -4.52 11.27
CA GLY A 74 3.92 -5.14 11.32
C GLY A 74 4.75 -4.82 12.55
N ALA A 75 4.27 -3.92 13.39
CA ALA A 75 5.04 -3.44 14.54
C ALA A 75 5.02 -4.39 15.73
N LYS A 76 4.34 -5.49 15.60
CA LYS A 76 4.19 -6.46 16.71
C LYS A 76 5.34 -7.42 16.78
#